data_145abda7e6a6dc0c534445712e816f27
#
_entry.id   145abda7e6a6dc0c534445712e816f27
#
_cell.length_a   1.000
_cell.length_b   1.000
_cell.length_c   1.000
_cell.angle_alpha   90.00
_cell.angle_beta   90.00
_cell.angle_gamma   90.00
#
_symmetry.space_group_name_H-M   'P 1'
#
loop_
_entity.id
_entity.type
_entity.pdbx_description
1 polymer ?
#
loop_
_entity_poly.entity_id
_entity_poly.type
_entity_poly.pdbx_seq_one_letter_code
_entity_poly.pdbx_strand_id
1 'polypeptide(L)'
;MSDARDDPDTFWIEPEQRAILPLDGFKLSKSLTKTIRQDRFRVTSDTAFARVIATCAESREDRQDTWINPDIEDAFCELHERGHAHSVECWVGDELVGGLYGMAMGRAFFGESMFSRATDASKVALAWLVARLKIGGFVLLDCQFITDHLQSLGAIEISQVEYLVHLEEALGRDFQVSVVFSESPAALAGDSGAGASVAGDWGALDGFLVSCAASTSEDFSSSSSPGKVILQALTQIS
;
A
#
# COMPACT_ATOMS: atom_id res chain seq x y z
N MET A 1 -9.64 6.21 13.09
CA MET A 1 -10.23 4.89 13.45
C MET A 1 -11.52 5.12 14.21
N SER A 2 -12.49 4.24 14.10
CA SER A 2 -13.65 4.19 15.01
C SER A 2 -13.58 2.92 15.87
N ASP A 3 -14.34 2.84 16.94
CA ASP A 3 -14.38 1.65 17.80
C ASP A 3 -15.20 0.51 17.18
N ALA A 4 -16.19 0.85 16.34
CA ALA A 4 -17.07 -0.09 15.66
C ALA A 4 -17.57 0.49 14.33
N ARG A 5 -18.14 -0.38 13.46
CA ARG A 5 -18.68 0.08 12.16
C ARG A 5 -19.83 1.08 12.32
N ASP A 6 -20.65 0.91 13.35
CA ASP A 6 -21.81 1.76 13.62
C ASP A 6 -21.49 2.96 14.51
N ASP A 7 -20.23 3.10 14.95
CA ASP A 7 -19.79 4.22 15.76
C ASP A 7 -19.46 5.42 14.85
N PRO A 8 -20.19 6.55 14.99
CA PRO A 8 -19.92 7.74 14.23
C PRO A 8 -18.66 8.48 14.69
N ASP A 9 -18.15 8.19 15.88
CA ASP A 9 -16.98 8.88 16.40
C ASP A 9 -15.70 8.31 15.77
N THR A 10 -14.83 9.21 15.34
CA THR A 10 -13.49 8.87 14.82
C THR A 10 -12.43 9.54 15.67
N PHE A 11 -11.36 8.81 15.96
CA PHE A 11 -10.24 9.31 16.74
C PHE A 11 -8.91 8.98 16.10
N TRP A 12 -7.92 9.81 16.42
CA TRP A 12 -6.55 9.62 16.00
C TRP A 12 -5.78 8.82 17.04
N ILE A 13 -5.03 7.83 16.59
CA ILE A 13 -4.13 7.04 17.44
C ILE A 13 -2.71 7.39 17.07
N GLU A 14 -1.92 7.79 18.08
CA GLU A 14 -0.50 8.04 17.95
C GLU A 14 0.27 6.95 18.73
N PRO A 15 0.66 5.85 18.09
CA PRO A 15 1.32 4.75 18.77
C PRO A 15 2.79 5.05 19.06
N GLU A 16 3.32 4.56 20.19
CA GLU A 16 4.75 4.64 20.55
C GLU A 16 5.64 3.77 19.65
N GLN A 17 5.08 2.70 19.11
CA GLN A 17 5.72 1.77 18.19
C GLN A 17 4.93 1.73 16.89
N ARG A 18 5.63 1.75 15.75
CA ARG A 18 5.01 1.72 14.42
C ARG A 18 5.55 0.57 13.60
N ALA A 19 4.67 -0.18 12.93
CA ALA A 19 5.09 -1.24 12.02
C ALA A 19 5.34 -0.66 10.63
N ILE A 20 6.50 -0.97 10.07
CA ILE A 20 6.84 -0.69 8.67
C ILE A 20 7.22 -1.99 7.95
N LEU A 21 7.04 -2.02 6.64
CA LEU A 21 7.58 -3.08 5.79
C LEU A 21 8.72 -2.50 4.95
N PRO A 22 9.99 -2.74 5.31
CA PRO A 22 11.11 -2.34 4.47
C PRO A 22 10.96 -2.97 3.09
N LEU A 23 10.96 -2.15 2.03
CA LEU A 23 10.68 -2.63 0.67
C LEU A 23 11.70 -3.69 0.20
N ASP A 24 12.97 -3.55 0.64
CA ASP A 24 14.02 -4.54 0.37
C ASP A 24 14.02 -5.71 1.36
N GLY A 25 13.26 -5.59 2.44
CA GLY A 25 13.09 -6.63 3.46
C GLY A 25 11.91 -7.58 3.20
N PHE A 26 11.16 -7.42 2.11
CA PHE A 26 9.99 -8.26 1.82
C PHE A 26 10.36 -9.72 1.62
N LYS A 27 9.79 -10.60 2.44
CA LYS A 27 10.11 -12.03 2.46
C LYS A 27 9.21 -12.84 1.55
N LEU A 28 9.78 -13.36 0.47
CA LEU A 28 9.13 -14.29 -0.45
C LEU A 28 9.35 -15.74 0.00
N SER A 29 8.32 -16.37 0.59
CA SER A 29 8.36 -17.82 0.82
C SER A 29 8.38 -18.59 -0.49
N LYS A 30 8.88 -19.85 -0.46
CA LYS A 30 8.85 -20.73 -1.64
C LYS A 30 7.43 -20.96 -2.17
N SER A 31 6.45 -21.04 -1.27
CA SER A 31 5.04 -21.21 -1.62
C SER A 31 4.51 -19.97 -2.34
N LEU A 32 4.72 -18.77 -1.75
CA LEU A 32 4.28 -17.51 -2.35
C LEU A 32 4.94 -17.27 -3.71
N THR A 33 6.26 -17.51 -3.81
CA THR A 33 7.00 -17.45 -5.10
C THR A 33 6.36 -18.35 -6.16
N LYS A 34 5.96 -19.58 -5.79
CA LYS A 34 5.28 -20.50 -6.71
C LYS A 34 3.92 -19.97 -7.14
N THR A 35 3.12 -19.47 -6.18
CA THR A 35 1.78 -18.90 -6.44
C THR A 35 1.86 -17.73 -7.42
N ILE A 36 2.80 -16.80 -7.19
CA ILE A 36 3.03 -15.64 -8.08
C ILE A 36 3.48 -16.10 -9.46
N ARG A 37 4.47 -17.00 -9.55
CA ARG A 37 5.03 -17.50 -10.84
C ARG A 37 3.99 -18.21 -11.70
N GLN A 38 2.98 -18.80 -11.07
CA GLN A 38 1.90 -19.52 -11.77
C GLN A 38 0.76 -18.59 -12.21
N ASP A 39 0.85 -17.28 -11.95
CA ASP A 39 -0.21 -16.30 -12.20
C ASP A 39 -1.58 -16.81 -11.74
N ARG A 40 -1.61 -17.38 -10.51
CA ARG A 40 -2.83 -17.99 -9.96
C ARG A 40 -3.97 -16.99 -9.83
N PHE A 41 -3.65 -15.72 -9.66
CA PHE A 41 -4.58 -14.62 -9.58
C PHE A 41 -4.31 -13.63 -10.71
N ARG A 42 -5.36 -13.13 -11.34
CA ARG A 42 -5.26 -11.89 -12.10
C ARG A 42 -5.17 -10.75 -11.11
N VAL A 43 -4.14 -9.92 -11.22
CA VAL A 43 -3.92 -8.79 -10.31
C VAL A 43 -4.15 -7.49 -11.06
N THR A 44 -4.88 -6.57 -10.44
CA THR A 44 -5.16 -5.23 -10.94
C THR A 44 -4.84 -4.19 -9.87
N SER A 45 -4.80 -2.93 -10.24
CA SER A 45 -4.77 -1.81 -9.29
C SER A 45 -5.83 -0.79 -9.66
N ASP A 46 -6.44 -0.18 -8.67
CA ASP A 46 -7.42 0.91 -8.80
C ASP A 46 -8.64 0.57 -9.67
N THR A 47 -8.91 -0.73 -9.89
CA THR A 47 -10.01 -1.18 -10.74
C THR A 47 -11.31 -1.34 -9.95
N ALA A 48 -11.23 -1.57 -8.64
CA ALA A 48 -12.39 -1.87 -7.80
C ALA A 48 -12.21 -1.36 -6.35
N PHE A 49 -11.68 -0.14 -6.19
CA PHE A 49 -11.35 0.44 -4.89
C PHE A 49 -12.51 0.36 -3.89
N ALA A 50 -13.70 0.84 -4.27
CA ALA A 50 -14.89 0.81 -3.42
C ALA A 50 -15.26 -0.62 -2.97
N ARG A 51 -15.07 -1.64 -3.83
CA ARG A 51 -15.29 -3.04 -3.46
C ARG A 51 -14.23 -3.56 -2.49
N VAL A 52 -12.97 -3.10 -2.64
CA VAL A 52 -11.88 -3.50 -1.74
C VAL A 52 -12.14 -2.96 -0.34
N ILE A 53 -12.40 -1.65 -0.19
CA ILE A 53 -12.64 -1.06 1.13
C ILE A 53 -13.90 -1.62 1.78
N ALA A 54 -15.00 -1.76 1.05
CA ALA A 54 -16.23 -2.39 1.55
C ALA A 54 -15.98 -3.82 2.06
N THR A 55 -15.18 -4.62 1.30
CA THR A 55 -14.82 -5.99 1.72
C THR A 55 -13.88 -6.00 2.95
N CYS A 56 -12.99 -5.02 3.08
CA CYS A 56 -12.17 -4.85 4.28
C CYS A 56 -13.02 -4.48 5.51
N ALA A 57 -14.12 -3.78 5.30
CA ALA A 57 -15.06 -3.36 6.34
C ALA A 57 -16.07 -4.46 6.74
N GLU A 58 -16.13 -5.59 6.02
CA GLU A 58 -17.03 -6.71 6.38
C GLU A 58 -16.62 -7.34 7.73
N SER A 59 -17.62 -7.64 8.54
CA SER A 59 -17.45 -8.48 9.73
C SER A 59 -17.09 -9.91 9.33
N ARG A 60 -16.24 -10.57 10.12
CA ARG A 60 -15.80 -11.96 9.91
C ARG A 60 -15.90 -12.74 11.21
N GLU A 61 -15.85 -14.08 11.12
CA GLU A 61 -15.89 -14.95 12.32
C GLU A 61 -14.74 -14.64 13.29
N ASP A 62 -13.56 -14.28 12.78
CA ASP A 62 -12.35 -13.92 13.55
C ASP A 62 -12.30 -12.44 13.95
N ARG A 63 -13.14 -11.61 13.34
CA ARG A 63 -13.27 -10.18 13.62
C ARG A 63 -14.70 -9.73 13.47
N GLN A 64 -15.43 -9.67 14.58
CA GLN A 64 -16.87 -9.34 14.61
C GLN A 64 -17.12 -7.86 14.30
N ASP A 65 -16.14 -7.00 14.52
CA ASP A 65 -16.25 -5.56 14.31
C ASP A 65 -15.09 -5.00 13.48
N THR A 66 -15.25 -3.79 12.95
CA THR A 66 -14.25 -3.12 12.13
C THR A 66 -14.18 -1.64 12.48
N TRP A 67 -12.99 -1.09 12.41
CA TRP A 67 -12.74 0.35 12.58
C TRP A 67 -13.14 1.20 11.35
N ILE A 68 -13.50 0.55 10.23
CA ILE A 68 -13.92 1.22 9.00
C ILE A 68 -15.41 1.44 9.07
N ASN A 69 -15.83 2.62 9.55
CA ASN A 69 -17.22 3.06 9.52
C ASN A 69 -17.58 3.68 8.15
N PRO A 70 -18.86 4.01 7.88
CA PRO A 70 -19.28 4.59 6.61
C PRO A 70 -18.56 5.90 6.26
N ASP A 71 -18.31 6.77 7.23
CA ASP A 71 -17.65 8.06 7.00
C ASP A 71 -16.18 7.86 6.58
N ILE A 72 -15.48 6.87 7.15
CA ILE A 72 -14.13 6.48 6.75
C ILE A 72 -14.15 5.89 5.35
N GLU A 73 -15.12 5.04 5.03
CA GLU A 73 -15.29 4.43 3.70
C GLU A 73 -15.49 5.51 2.63
N ASP A 74 -16.40 6.47 2.88
CA ASP A 74 -16.67 7.59 1.97
C ASP A 74 -15.46 8.51 1.81
N ALA A 75 -14.75 8.84 2.89
CA ALA A 75 -13.55 9.66 2.85
C ALA A 75 -12.43 9.01 2.01
N PHE A 76 -12.20 7.70 2.15
CA PHE A 76 -11.21 7.00 1.34
C PHE A 76 -11.64 6.85 -0.13
N CYS A 77 -12.93 6.69 -0.42
CA CYS A 77 -13.43 6.73 -1.80
C CYS A 77 -13.19 8.11 -2.43
N GLU A 78 -13.42 9.21 -1.71
CA GLU A 78 -13.10 10.55 -2.19
C GLU A 78 -11.59 10.75 -2.40
N LEU A 79 -10.74 10.26 -1.49
CA LEU A 79 -9.29 10.29 -1.66
C LEU A 79 -8.84 9.49 -2.90
N HIS A 80 -9.49 8.37 -3.17
CA HIS A 80 -9.24 7.58 -4.37
C HIS A 80 -9.59 8.33 -5.66
N GLU A 81 -10.77 8.96 -5.72
CA GLU A 81 -11.18 9.79 -6.86
C GLU A 81 -10.21 10.96 -7.12
N ARG A 82 -9.55 11.45 -6.08
CA ARG A 82 -8.52 12.50 -6.16
C ARG A 82 -7.12 11.95 -6.46
N GLY A 83 -6.94 10.63 -6.58
CA GLY A 83 -5.66 9.99 -6.88
C GLY A 83 -4.69 9.90 -5.69
N HIS A 84 -5.19 9.95 -4.46
CA HIS A 84 -4.40 9.83 -3.23
C HIS A 84 -4.53 8.48 -2.54
N ALA A 85 -5.65 7.78 -2.72
CA ALA A 85 -5.83 6.44 -2.21
C ALA A 85 -5.87 5.42 -3.35
N HIS A 86 -5.28 4.26 -3.10
CA HIS A 86 -5.05 3.23 -4.10
C HIS A 86 -5.37 1.85 -3.57
N SER A 87 -5.73 0.95 -4.48
CA SER A 87 -5.98 -0.46 -4.17
C SER A 87 -5.19 -1.40 -5.07
N VAL A 88 -4.95 -2.61 -4.56
CA VAL A 88 -4.46 -3.74 -5.34
C VAL A 88 -5.42 -4.89 -5.14
N GLU A 89 -5.92 -5.45 -6.25
CA GLU A 89 -6.94 -6.48 -6.26
C GLU A 89 -6.42 -7.81 -6.80
N CYS A 90 -6.84 -8.92 -6.18
CA CYS A 90 -6.60 -10.27 -6.66
C CYS A 90 -7.91 -10.94 -7.06
N TRP A 91 -7.96 -11.49 -8.27
CA TRP A 91 -9.14 -12.07 -8.89
C TRP A 91 -8.96 -13.53 -9.29
N VAL A 92 -10.03 -14.30 -9.14
CA VAL A 92 -10.19 -15.63 -9.78
C VAL A 92 -11.42 -15.53 -10.68
N GLY A 93 -11.19 -15.56 -12.00
CA GLY A 93 -12.24 -15.15 -12.95
C GLY A 93 -12.67 -13.71 -12.69
N ASP A 94 -13.96 -13.49 -12.42
CA ASP A 94 -14.55 -12.19 -12.09
C ASP A 94 -14.78 -12.00 -10.59
N GLU A 95 -14.38 -12.98 -9.78
CA GLU A 95 -14.51 -12.91 -8.34
C GLU A 95 -13.30 -12.22 -7.69
N LEU A 96 -13.57 -11.20 -6.87
CA LEU A 96 -12.57 -10.51 -6.05
C LEU A 96 -12.28 -11.35 -4.80
N VAL A 97 -11.11 -12.02 -4.79
CA VAL A 97 -10.77 -13.00 -3.75
C VAL A 97 -9.70 -12.52 -2.76
N GLY A 98 -9.14 -11.34 -2.99
CA GLY A 98 -8.19 -10.70 -2.08
C GLY A 98 -7.85 -9.31 -2.56
N GLY A 99 -7.32 -8.51 -1.67
CA GLY A 99 -6.90 -7.15 -1.98
C GLY A 99 -6.46 -6.39 -0.74
N LEU A 100 -5.97 -5.21 -0.98
CA LEU A 100 -5.58 -4.24 0.03
C LEU A 100 -5.85 -2.83 -0.50
N TYR A 101 -5.94 -1.87 0.40
CA TYR A 101 -5.95 -0.46 0.05
C TYR A 101 -5.08 0.35 0.99
N GLY A 102 -4.76 1.57 0.59
CA GLY A 102 -4.00 2.51 1.36
C GLY A 102 -3.90 3.87 0.69
N MET A 103 -3.13 4.76 1.30
CA MET A 103 -2.95 6.13 0.84
C MET A 103 -1.50 6.39 0.45
N ALA A 104 -1.28 7.10 -0.66
CA ALA A 104 0.03 7.57 -1.10
C ALA A 104 0.19 9.06 -0.76
N MET A 105 1.34 9.40 -0.16
CA MET A 105 1.70 10.79 0.13
C MET A 105 3.22 10.96 -0.03
N GLY A 106 3.65 11.83 -0.94
CA GLY A 106 5.06 11.93 -1.27
C GLY A 106 5.62 10.59 -1.77
N ARG A 107 6.64 10.07 -1.09
CA ARG A 107 7.22 8.74 -1.34
C ARG A 107 6.86 7.73 -0.24
N ALA A 108 5.84 8.02 0.58
CA ALA A 108 5.28 7.12 1.56
C ALA A 108 3.98 6.50 1.05
N PHE A 109 3.75 5.23 1.39
CA PHE A 109 2.49 4.55 1.24
C PHE A 109 2.02 4.03 2.60
N PHE A 110 0.80 4.36 2.97
CA PHE A 110 0.17 3.97 4.23
C PHE A 110 -0.82 2.85 3.93
N GLY A 111 -0.44 1.61 4.27
CA GLY A 111 -1.31 0.45 4.12
C GLY A 111 -2.38 0.44 5.19
N GLU A 112 -3.64 0.55 4.79
CA GLU A 112 -4.76 0.70 5.72
C GLU A 112 -5.37 -0.65 6.13
N SER A 113 -5.76 -1.44 5.15
CA SER A 113 -6.37 -2.74 5.43
C SER A 113 -6.21 -3.70 4.26
N MET A 114 -6.36 -5.00 4.55
CA MET A 114 -6.34 -6.06 3.55
C MET A 114 -7.34 -7.17 3.90
N PHE A 115 -7.77 -7.88 2.88
CA PHE A 115 -8.60 -9.07 3.04
C PHE A 115 -8.12 -10.23 2.15
N SER A 116 -8.52 -11.45 2.52
CA SER A 116 -8.19 -12.66 1.76
C SER A 116 -9.36 -13.65 1.87
N ARG A 117 -9.96 -14.00 0.73
CA ARG A 117 -10.99 -15.04 0.58
C ARG A 117 -10.44 -16.31 -0.06
N ALA A 118 -9.23 -16.23 -0.63
CA ALA A 118 -8.51 -17.38 -1.17
C ALA A 118 -7.09 -17.45 -0.59
N THR A 119 -6.55 -18.64 -0.42
CA THR A 119 -5.22 -18.87 0.12
C THR A 119 -4.16 -18.06 -0.64
N ASP A 120 -3.36 -17.29 0.09
CA ASP A 120 -2.28 -16.42 -0.40
C ASP A 120 -2.73 -15.16 -1.17
N ALA A 121 -4.04 -14.90 -1.37
CA ALA A 121 -4.49 -13.76 -2.17
C ALA A 121 -4.02 -12.41 -1.61
N SER A 122 -4.13 -12.17 -0.29
CA SER A 122 -3.61 -10.93 0.33
C SER A 122 -2.08 -10.83 0.25
N LYS A 123 -1.37 -11.96 0.36
CA LYS A 123 0.10 -11.96 0.22
C LYS A 123 0.53 -11.65 -1.21
N VAL A 124 -0.21 -12.11 -2.21
CA VAL A 124 0.02 -11.76 -3.62
C VAL A 124 -0.26 -10.29 -3.83
N ALA A 125 -1.39 -9.76 -3.32
CA ALA A 125 -1.68 -8.32 -3.38
C ALA A 125 -0.55 -7.49 -2.76
N LEU A 126 -0.03 -7.88 -1.59
CA LEU A 126 1.07 -7.18 -0.93
C LEU A 126 2.38 -7.30 -1.73
N ALA A 127 2.68 -8.45 -2.34
CA ALA A 127 3.86 -8.60 -3.20
C ALA A 127 3.80 -7.66 -4.42
N TRP A 128 2.62 -7.50 -5.02
CA TRP A 128 2.41 -6.56 -6.11
C TRP A 128 2.50 -5.11 -5.65
N LEU A 129 1.97 -4.79 -4.47
CA LEU A 129 2.15 -3.48 -3.86
C LEU A 129 3.64 -3.16 -3.67
N VAL A 130 4.41 -4.06 -3.04
CA VAL A 130 5.86 -3.84 -2.80
C VAL A 130 6.61 -3.63 -4.11
N ALA A 131 6.32 -4.45 -5.15
CA ALA A 131 6.93 -4.25 -6.47
C ALA A 131 6.55 -2.89 -7.08
N ARG A 132 5.30 -2.47 -6.95
CA ARG A 132 4.80 -1.16 -7.41
C ARG A 132 5.52 -0.02 -6.71
N LEU A 133 5.65 -0.10 -5.39
CA LEU A 133 6.32 0.91 -4.59
C LEU A 133 7.82 1.01 -4.92
N LYS A 134 8.51 -0.12 -5.10
CA LYS A 134 9.93 -0.14 -5.49
C LYS A 134 10.14 0.51 -6.86
N ILE A 135 9.37 0.12 -7.87
CA ILE A 135 9.48 0.66 -9.23
C ILE A 135 9.07 2.15 -9.26
N GLY A 136 8.05 2.52 -8.49
CA GLY A 136 7.57 3.90 -8.38
C GLY A 136 8.44 4.82 -7.53
N GLY A 137 9.55 4.32 -6.95
CA GLY A 137 10.48 5.14 -6.18
C GLY A 137 9.97 5.54 -4.79
N PHE A 138 8.99 4.82 -4.24
CA PHE A 138 8.59 4.97 -2.85
C PHE A 138 9.71 4.46 -1.92
N VAL A 139 9.75 4.99 -0.71
CA VAL A 139 10.79 4.65 0.28
C VAL A 139 10.22 4.14 1.61
N LEU A 140 8.94 4.38 1.88
CA LEU A 140 8.28 3.98 3.12
C LEU A 140 6.98 3.24 2.81
N LEU A 141 6.82 2.03 3.35
CA LEU A 141 5.55 1.33 3.46
C LEU A 141 5.20 1.19 4.93
N ASP A 142 4.27 2.01 5.38
CA ASP A 142 3.71 2.00 6.72
C ASP A 142 2.61 0.95 6.81
N CYS A 143 2.69 0.08 7.81
CA CYS A 143 1.72 -0.97 8.12
C CYS A 143 0.97 -0.71 9.43
N GLN A 144 1.21 0.43 10.08
CA GLN A 144 0.59 0.90 11.33
C GLN A 144 0.94 0.02 12.54
N PHE A 145 0.43 -1.20 12.62
CA PHE A 145 0.63 -2.13 13.72
C PHE A 145 1.23 -3.45 13.23
N ILE A 146 2.11 -4.03 14.04
CA ILE A 146 2.69 -5.32 13.72
C ILE A 146 1.66 -6.45 13.96
N THR A 147 1.63 -7.40 13.04
CA THR A 147 0.87 -8.65 13.16
C THR A 147 1.80 -9.80 12.78
N ASP A 148 1.51 -11.02 13.28
CA ASP A 148 2.27 -12.23 12.92
C ASP A 148 2.32 -12.41 11.39
N HIS A 149 1.22 -12.09 10.73
CA HIS A 149 1.11 -12.14 9.27
C HIS A 149 2.12 -11.20 8.60
N LEU A 150 2.13 -9.91 8.96
CA LEU A 150 3.05 -8.92 8.41
C LEU A 150 4.50 -9.21 8.78
N GLN A 151 4.77 -9.64 10.01
CA GLN A 151 6.09 -10.05 10.47
C GLN A 151 6.64 -11.23 9.65
N SER A 152 5.78 -12.21 9.31
CA SER A 152 6.17 -13.33 8.44
C SER A 152 6.56 -12.90 7.03
N LEU A 153 6.08 -11.73 6.57
CA LEU A 153 6.37 -11.12 5.28
C LEU A 153 7.52 -10.10 5.32
N GLY A 154 8.11 -9.87 6.50
CA GLY A 154 9.27 -9.01 6.65
C GLY A 154 9.01 -7.67 7.33
N ALA A 155 7.79 -7.39 7.78
CA ALA A 155 7.53 -6.19 8.57
C ALA A 155 8.30 -6.21 9.89
N ILE A 156 8.71 -5.04 10.31
CA ILE A 156 9.40 -4.79 11.57
C ILE A 156 8.67 -3.69 12.35
N GLU A 157 8.86 -3.71 13.64
CA GLU A 157 8.38 -2.64 14.52
C GLU A 157 9.55 -1.72 14.87
N ILE A 158 9.31 -0.42 14.75
CA ILE A 158 10.29 0.63 15.04
C ILE A 158 9.68 1.64 16.01
N SER A 159 10.54 2.38 16.71
CA SER A 159 10.08 3.47 17.59
C SER A 159 9.46 4.60 16.79
N GLN A 160 8.56 5.36 17.42
CA GLN A 160 7.98 6.56 16.85
C GLN A 160 9.04 7.55 16.32
N VAL A 161 10.16 7.70 17.05
CA VAL A 161 11.24 8.59 16.65
C VAL A 161 11.89 8.14 15.33
N GLU A 162 12.19 6.84 15.20
CA GLU A 162 12.73 6.27 13.96
C GLU A 162 11.72 6.38 12.81
N TYR A 163 10.44 6.13 13.09
CA TYR A 163 9.36 6.27 12.11
C TYR A 163 9.27 7.70 11.56
N LEU A 164 9.34 8.72 12.43
CA LEU A 164 9.27 10.13 12.00
C LEU A 164 10.45 10.50 11.09
N VAL A 165 11.64 9.94 11.31
CA VAL A 165 12.79 10.15 10.40
C VAL A 165 12.50 9.56 9.01
N HIS A 166 11.97 8.33 8.93
CA HIS A 166 11.59 7.72 7.64
C HIS A 166 10.46 8.49 6.95
N LEU A 167 9.50 8.98 7.72
CA LEU A 167 8.39 9.76 7.20
C LEU A 167 8.87 11.10 6.63
N GLU A 168 9.75 11.81 7.33
CA GLU A 168 10.32 13.06 6.86
C GLU A 168 11.12 12.87 5.57
N GLU A 169 11.91 11.81 5.47
CA GLU A 169 12.62 11.44 4.24
C GLU A 169 11.64 11.16 3.09
N ALA A 170 10.55 10.43 3.35
CA ALA A 170 9.57 10.06 2.36
C ALA A 170 8.74 11.24 1.85
N LEU A 171 8.45 12.21 2.72
CA LEU A 171 7.67 13.41 2.38
C LEU A 171 8.53 14.54 1.77
N GLY A 172 9.87 14.43 1.83
CA GLY A 172 10.81 15.46 1.40
C GLY A 172 11.04 16.52 2.49
N ARG A 173 12.22 17.14 2.45
CA ARG A 173 12.69 18.09 3.48
C ARG A 173 11.86 19.38 3.62
N ASP A 174 10.95 19.63 2.65
CA ASP A 174 10.08 20.81 2.68
C ASP A 174 8.80 20.61 3.50
N PHE A 175 8.55 19.39 3.96
CA PHE A 175 7.47 19.10 4.89
C PHE A 175 7.97 19.39 6.31
N GLN A 176 8.02 20.66 6.69
CA GLN A 176 8.18 21.02 8.08
C GLN A 176 6.91 20.59 8.83
N VAL A 177 6.97 19.47 9.52
CA VAL A 177 6.06 19.18 10.62
C VAL A 177 6.37 20.20 11.71
N SER A 178 5.79 21.38 11.59
CA SER A 178 5.70 22.30 12.70
C SER A 178 4.76 21.65 13.72
N VAL A 179 5.31 20.87 14.63
CA VAL A 179 4.62 20.50 15.86
C VAL A 179 4.51 21.79 16.67
N VAL A 180 3.56 22.63 16.29
CA VAL A 180 3.19 23.80 17.06
C VAL A 180 2.26 23.33 18.18
N PHE A 181 2.84 22.94 19.30
CA PHE A 181 2.16 23.10 20.56
C PHE A 181 2.07 24.61 20.83
N SER A 182 0.96 25.20 20.54
CA SER A 182 0.33 26.34 21.18
C SER A 182 -0.37 27.32 20.22
N GLU A 183 -1.62 27.52 20.53
CA GLU A 183 -2.40 28.76 20.46
C GLU A 183 -2.07 29.81 19.39
N SER A 184 -2.95 29.91 18.44
CA SER A 184 -3.45 31.05 17.66
C SER A 184 -3.41 30.86 16.16
N PRO A 185 -4.54 31.01 15.44
CA PRO A 185 -4.61 30.90 13.99
C PRO A 185 -4.35 32.30 13.37
N ALA A 186 -3.09 32.63 13.14
CA ALA A 186 -2.76 33.77 12.28
C ALA A 186 -1.31 33.64 11.80
N ALA A 187 -1.11 33.23 10.59
CA ALA A 187 -0.02 33.50 9.66
C ALA A 187 0.33 32.27 8.80
N LEU A 188 -0.46 32.02 7.80
CA LEU A 188 -0.04 31.23 6.62
C LEU A 188 0.03 32.19 5.42
N ALA A 189 1.14 32.88 5.30
CA ALA A 189 1.55 33.52 4.05
C ALA A 189 3.07 33.58 4.06
N GLY A 190 3.72 32.77 3.24
CA GLY A 190 5.18 32.72 3.13
C GLY A 190 5.65 31.69 2.13
N ASP A 191 5.72 32.15 0.90
CA ASP A 191 6.72 31.90 -0.14
C ASP A 191 7.00 30.46 -0.62
N SER A 192 6.65 30.29 -1.87
CA SER A 192 6.92 29.16 -2.75
C SER A 192 8.38 29.11 -3.18
N GLY A 193 9.20 28.35 -2.47
CA GLY A 193 10.49 27.87 -2.96
C GLY A 193 10.30 26.49 -3.57
N ALA A 194 10.19 26.41 -4.89
CA ALA A 194 10.00 25.17 -5.61
C ALA A 194 11.26 24.29 -5.60
N GLY A 195 11.44 23.52 -4.54
CA GLY A 195 12.17 22.25 -4.61
C GLY A 195 11.18 21.18 -5.05
N ALA A 196 11.33 20.65 -6.26
CA ALA A 196 10.48 19.58 -6.74
C ALA A 196 10.63 18.35 -5.82
N SER A 197 9.73 18.19 -4.85
CA SER A 197 9.56 16.94 -4.13
C SER A 197 9.17 15.90 -5.16
N VAL A 198 10.06 14.95 -5.45
CA VAL A 198 9.78 13.85 -6.37
C VAL A 198 8.82 12.92 -5.63
N ALA A 199 7.53 13.07 -5.86
CA ALA A 199 6.53 12.13 -5.36
C ALA A 199 6.76 10.73 -5.97
N GLY A 200 6.37 9.69 -5.25
CA GLY A 200 6.37 8.34 -5.78
C GLY A 200 5.41 8.24 -6.98
N ASP A 201 5.78 7.49 -8.00
CA ASP A 201 4.95 7.25 -9.18
C ASP A 201 4.16 5.95 -9.04
N TRP A 202 2.89 6.05 -8.67
CA TRP A 202 2.00 4.89 -8.54
C TRP A 202 1.82 4.13 -9.85
N GLY A 203 1.81 4.81 -10.98
CA GLY A 203 1.61 4.23 -12.33
C GLY A 203 2.86 3.56 -12.94
N ALA A 204 4.03 3.75 -12.36
CA ALA A 204 5.29 3.29 -12.95
C ALA A 204 5.34 1.78 -13.24
N LEU A 205 4.75 0.94 -12.38
CA LEU A 205 4.68 -0.51 -12.60
C LEU A 205 3.85 -0.86 -13.85
N ASP A 206 2.75 -0.17 -14.10
CA ASP A 206 1.88 -0.46 -15.25
C ASP A 206 2.62 -0.17 -16.55
N GLY A 207 3.35 0.94 -16.62
CA GLY A 207 4.24 1.25 -17.74
C GLY A 207 5.35 0.22 -17.93
N PHE A 208 5.94 -0.24 -16.82
CA PHE A 208 6.98 -1.27 -16.84
C PHE A 208 6.44 -2.62 -17.35
N LEU A 209 5.27 -3.06 -16.90
CA LEU A 209 4.62 -4.30 -17.37
C LEU A 209 4.30 -4.24 -18.86
N VAL A 210 3.78 -3.10 -19.35
CA VAL A 210 3.51 -2.89 -20.79
C VAL A 210 4.81 -2.96 -21.60
N SER A 211 5.88 -2.32 -21.13
CA SER A 211 7.20 -2.35 -21.80
C SER A 211 7.77 -3.77 -21.86
N CYS A 212 7.68 -4.54 -20.76
CA CYS A 212 8.13 -5.92 -20.74
C CYS A 212 7.31 -6.82 -21.71
N ALA A 213 6.01 -6.60 -21.82
CA ALA A 213 5.16 -7.33 -22.76
C ALA A 213 5.47 -7.00 -24.22
N ALA A 214 5.80 -5.73 -24.52
CA ALA A 214 6.15 -5.28 -25.86
C ALA A 214 7.52 -5.82 -26.32
N SER A 215 8.49 -5.94 -25.42
CA SER A 215 9.85 -6.40 -25.72
C SER A 215 9.93 -7.90 -26.07
N THR A 216 8.88 -8.69 -25.75
CA THR A 216 8.82 -10.14 -26.02
C THR A 216 8.28 -10.49 -27.41
N SER A 217 7.95 -9.51 -28.25
CA SER A 217 7.37 -9.76 -29.59
C SER A 217 8.35 -10.23 -30.66
N GLU A 218 9.67 -10.20 -30.40
CA GLU A 218 10.69 -10.60 -31.38
C GLU A 218 11.33 -11.99 -31.14
N ASP A 219 11.13 -12.61 -29.95
CA ASP A 219 11.65 -13.96 -29.68
C ASP A 219 10.55 -14.88 -29.12
N PHE A 220 10.12 -15.83 -29.91
CA PHE A 220 8.93 -16.68 -29.77
C PHE A 220 8.99 -17.73 -28.64
N SER A 221 9.82 -17.64 -27.60
CA SER A 221 9.99 -18.73 -26.65
C SER A 221 9.86 -18.42 -25.16
N SER A 222 9.65 -17.17 -24.72
CA SER A 222 9.31 -16.93 -23.31
C SER A 222 8.53 -15.61 -23.11
N SER A 223 7.22 -15.63 -23.34
CA SER A 223 6.39 -14.51 -22.86
C SER A 223 6.57 -14.43 -21.35
N SER A 224 7.13 -13.32 -20.86
CA SER A 224 7.29 -13.09 -19.42
C SER A 224 5.90 -12.84 -18.83
N SER A 225 5.35 -13.81 -18.12
CA SER A 225 4.07 -13.63 -17.43
C SER A 225 4.20 -12.51 -16.38
N PRO A 226 3.10 -11.78 -16.07
CA PRO A 226 3.12 -10.70 -15.07
C PRO A 226 3.76 -11.13 -13.75
N GLY A 227 3.47 -12.32 -13.25
CA GLY A 227 4.06 -12.84 -12.03
C GLY A 227 5.57 -13.04 -12.10
N LYS A 228 6.13 -13.40 -13.26
CA LYS A 228 7.59 -13.48 -13.42
C LYS A 228 8.24 -12.08 -13.37
N VAL A 229 7.62 -11.10 -13.99
CA VAL A 229 8.08 -9.70 -13.96
C VAL A 229 8.07 -9.16 -12.53
N ILE A 230 7.02 -9.42 -11.78
CA ILE A 230 6.91 -9.03 -10.36
C ILE A 230 8.00 -9.68 -9.51
N LEU A 231 8.24 -10.98 -9.68
CA LEU A 231 9.32 -11.68 -8.96
C LEU A 231 10.68 -11.08 -9.27
N GLN A 232 10.93 -10.68 -10.51
CA GLN A 232 12.16 -10.00 -10.91
C GLN A 232 12.28 -8.63 -10.22
N ALA A 233 11.22 -7.82 -10.24
CA ALA A 233 11.20 -6.52 -9.56
C ALA A 233 11.47 -6.64 -8.05
N LEU A 234 10.93 -7.68 -7.40
CA LEU A 234 11.14 -7.92 -5.97
C LEU A 234 12.55 -8.38 -5.63
N THR A 235 13.29 -9.00 -6.56
CA THR A 235 14.58 -9.63 -6.28
C THR A 235 15.80 -8.90 -6.87
N GLN A 236 15.62 -8.02 -7.85
CA GLN A 236 16.74 -7.41 -8.60
C GLN A 236 16.90 -5.90 -8.36
N ILE A 237 15.89 -5.22 -7.81
CA ILE A 237 15.98 -3.80 -7.51
C ILE A 237 16.44 -3.68 -6.04
N SER A 238 17.73 -3.86 -5.82
CA SER A 238 18.42 -3.64 -4.54
C SER A 238 19.45 -2.54 -4.74
#